data_9b35a51010469abe8372f2d2eda52e42
#
_entry.id   9b35a51010469abe8372f2d2eda52e42
#
_cell.length_a   1.000
_cell.length_b   1.000
_cell.length_c   1.000
_cell.angle_alpha   90.00
_cell.angle_beta   90.00
_cell.angle_gamma   90.00
#
_symmetry.space_group_name_H-M   'P 1'
#
loop_
_entity.id
_entity.type
_entity.pdbx_description
1 polymer ?
#
loop_
_entity_poly.entity_id
_entity_poly.type
_entity_poly.pdbx_seq_one_letter_code
_entity_poly.pdbx_strand_id
1 'polypeptide(L)'
;RIDFIPDPLDLEFTLAVAKPVGVALDNLRRRDALADDLNLVQAQTVELIKLLGAESEIIGISNGIKKVNQEIIRSAPSRSTVLIRGESGVGKELVARAVHYASPRSEGPFVCLNCAALTETLLESELFGHEKGAFTGATSRKRGKFEAADGGTLMLDEIGEMSPTIQAKFLRVLEGHAFERVGGSEPIRADVRVIAATNRDLEKDVEEKR
;
A
#
# COMPACT_ATOMS: atom_id res chain seq x y z
N ARG A 1 54.09 -21.55 -36.88
CA ARG A 1 52.94 -21.89 -35.98
C ARG A 1 53.58 -22.47 -34.72
N ILE A 2 53.44 -21.74 -33.61
CA ILE A 2 53.78 -22.29 -32.29
C ILE A 2 52.52 -22.96 -31.80
N ASP A 3 52.51 -24.31 -31.80
CA ASP A 3 51.41 -25.05 -31.20
C ASP A 3 51.51 -24.90 -29.69
N PHE A 4 50.65 -24.04 -29.15
CA PHE A 4 50.50 -23.89 -27.71
C PHE A 4 49.82 -25.12 -27.14
N ILE A 5 50.58 -25.98 -26.44
CA ILE A 5 50.05 -27.10 -25.70
C ILE A 5 49.90 -26.60 -24.25
N PRO A 6 48.69 -26.41 -23.73
CA PRO A 6 48.49 -25.93 -22.36
C PRO A 6 49.01 -26.98 -21.36
N ASP A 7 49.67 -26.52 -20.33
CA ASP A 7 50.09 -27.34 -19.17
C ASP A 7 48.84 -27.88 -18.46
N PRO A 8 48.82 -29.10 -17.95
CA PRO A 8 47.74 -29.63 -17.10
C PRO A 8 47.34 -28.72 -15.95
N LEU A 9 48.26 -27.98 -15.35
CA LEU A 9 48.02 -26.98 -14.31
C LEU A 9 47.25 -25.77 -14.83
N ASP A 10 47.51 -25.32 -16.07
CA ASP A 10 46.77 -24.24 -16.72
C ASP A 10 45.31 -24.66 -17.01
N LEU A 11 45.07 -25.92 -17.33
CA LEU A 11 43.78 -26.49 -17.57
C LEU A 11 42.93 -26.59 -16.28
N GLU A 12 43.55 -27.05 -15.18
CA GLU A 12 42.92 -27.11 -13.87
C GLU A 12 42.53 -25.69 -13.35
N PHE A 13 43.46 -24.75 -13.49
CA PHE A 13 43.19 -23.35 -13.11
C PHE A 13 42.04 -22.75 -13.94
N THR A 14 42.04 -22.98 -15.28
CA THR A 14 41.00 -22.49 -16.17
C THR A 14 39.65 -23.09 -15.81
N LEU A 15 39.58 -24.38 -15.50
CA LEU A 15 38.36 -25.06 -15.06
C LEU A 15 37.87 -24.57 -13.68
N ALA A 16 38.82 -24.31 -12.76
CA ALA A 16 38.50 -23.79 -11.43
C ALA A 16 37.86 -22.38 -11.48
N VAL A 17 38.27 -21.55 -12.42
CA VAL A 17 37.71 -20.20 -12.63
C VAL A 17 36.43 -20.23 -13.50
N ALA A 18 36.36 -21.07 -14.51
CA ALA A 18 35.24 -21.15 -15.42
C ALA A 18 33.93 -21.57 -14.75
N LYS A 19 33.96 -22.51 -13.79
CA LYS A 19 32.76 -22.94 -13.04
C LYS A 19 32.12 -21.83 -12.22
N PRO A 20 32.81 -21.11 -11.33
CA PRO A 20 32.17 -20.01 -10.57
C PRO A 20 31.75 -18.86 -11.46
N VAL A 21 32.47 -18.55 -12.53
CA VAL A 21 32.06 -17.53 -13.52
C VAL A 21 30.77 -17.95 -14.26
N GLY A 22 30.67 -19.21 -14.68
CA GLY A 22 29.46 -19.74 -15.30
C GLY A 22 28.25 -19.65 -14.37
N VAL A 23 28.39 -20.03 -13.09
CA VAL A 23 27.34 -19.91 -12.08
C VAL A 23 26.97 -18.44 -11.84
N ALA A 24 27.93 -17.54 -11.77
CA ALA A 24 27.69 -16.12 -11.60
C ALA A 24 26.92 -15.51 -12.78
N LEU A 25 27.29 -15.86 -14.00
CA LEU A 25 26.58 -15.44 -15.24
C LEU A 25 25.15 -15.99 -15.30
N ASP A 26 24.93 -17.23 -14.92
CA ASP A 26 23.59 -17.84 -14.86
C ASP A 26 22.72 -17.16 -13.80
N ASN A 27 23.27 -16.85 -12.64
CA ASN A 27 22.57 -16.10 -11.61
C ASN A 27 22.21 -14.68 -12.04
N LEU A 28 23.10 -13.99 -12.76
CA LEU A 28 22.83 -12.67 -13.33
C LEU A 28 21.68 -12.74 -14.35
N ARG A 29 21.72 -13.69 -15.29
CA ARG A 29 20.65 -13.89 -16.28
C ARG A 29 19.31 -14.21 -15.64
N ARG A 30 19.28 -15.03 -14.59
CA ARG A 30 18.05 -15.33 -13.84
C ARG A 30 17.52 -14.10 -13.11
N ARG A 31 18.39 -13.28 -12.54
CA ARG A 31 17.99 -12.02 -11.90
C ARG A 31 17.39 -11.04 -12.90
N ASP A 32 18.00 -10.90 -14.07
CA ASP A 32 17.50 -10.03 -15.13
C ASP A 32 16.13 -10.51 -15.63
N ALA A 33 15.96 -11.80 -15.90
CA ALA A 33 14.68 -12.37 -16.29
C ALA A 33 13.59 -12.19 -15.22
N LEU A 34 13.92 -12.38 -13.93
CA LEU A 34 12.97 -12.13 -12.83
C LEU A 34 12.60 -10.65 -12.70
N ALA A 35 13.54 -9.74 -12.97
CA ALA A 35 13.27 -8.30 -12.97
C ALA A 35 12.31 -7.91 -14.10
N ASP A 36 12.49 -8.49 -15.29
CA ASP A 36 11.62 -8.26 -16.45
C ASP A 36 10.21 -8.81 -16.20
N ASP A 37 10.10 -10.02 -15.66
CA ASP A 37 8.80 -10.61 -15.27
C ASP A 37 8.09 -9.76 -14.20
N LEU A 38 8.83 -9.26 -13.21
CA LEU A 38 8.27 -8.38 -12.17
C LEU A 38 7.74 -7.08 -12.77
N ASN A 39 8.49 -6.46 -13.68
CA ASN A 39 8.08 -5.24 -14.37
C ASN A 39 6.82 -5.47 -15.22
N LEU A 40 6.73 -6.61 -15.90
CA LEU A 40 5.56 -6.99 -16.70
C LEU A 40 4.31 -7.16 -15.80
N VAL A 41 4.44 -7.90 -14.69
CA VAL A 41 3.35 -8.08 -13.72
C VAL A 41 2.92 -6.76 -13.11
N GLN A 42 3.85 -5.86 -12.79
CA GLN A 42 3.53 -4.53 -12.29
C GLN A 42 2.77 -3.70 -13.33
N ALA A 43 3.21 -3.71 -14.59
CA ALA A 43 2.52 -3.00 -15.67
C ALA A 43 1.08 -3.53 -15.89
N GLN A 44 0.88 -4.85 -15.89
CA GLN A 44 -0.45 -5.46 -15.98
C GLN A 44 -1.33 -5.11 -14.77
N THR A 45 -0.75 -5.06 -13.58
CA THR A 45 -1.47 -4.66 -12.36
C THR A 45 -1.93 -3.20 -12.44
N VAL A 46 -1.10 -2.29 -12.92
CA VAL A 46 -1.46 -0.88 -13.14
C VAL A 46 -2.58 -0.73 -14.17
N GLU A 47 -2.53 -1.49 -15.26
CA GLU A 47 -3.58 -1.50 -16.29
C GLU A 47 -4.92 -2.02 -15.75
N LEU A 48 -4.89 -3.12 -14.98
CA LEU A 48 -6.08 -3.65 -14.30
C LEU A 48 -6.67 -2.65 -13.30
N ILE A 49 -5.82 -1.94 -12.54
CA ILE A 49 -6.25 -0.90 -11.60
C ILE A 49 -6.90 0.27 -12.37
N LYS A 50 -6.35 0.66 -13.52
CA LYS A 50 -6.95 1.69 -14.38
C LYS A 50 -8.31 1.27 -14.90
N LEU A 51 -8.47 0.01 -15.32
CA LEU A 51 -9.75 -0.55 -15.76
C LEU A 51 -10.78 -0.58 -14.62
N LEU A 52 -10.38 -1.00 -13.42
CA LEU A 52 -11.22 -0.97 -12.22
C LEU A 52 -11.57 0.47 -11.79
N GLY A 53 -10.67 1.43 -12.02
CA GLY A 53 -10.93 2.85 -11.80
C GLY A 53 -11.98 3.43 -12.76
N ALA A 54 -11.98 2.99 -14.01
CA ALA A 54 -12.98 3.36 -15.00
C ALA A 54 -14.37 2.80 -14.65
N GLU A 55 -14.43 1.62 -14.00
CA GLU A 55 -15.69 1.07 -13.45
C GLU A 55 -16.22 1.83 -12.23
N SER A 56 -15.41 2.71 -11.63
CA SER A 56 -15.78 3.53 -10.47
C SER A 56 -16.42 4.87 -10.86
N GLU A 57 -16.92 5.02 -12.09
CA GLU A 57 -17.59 6.23 -12.53
C GLU A 57 -18.87 6.46 -11.71
N ILE A 58 -18.93 7.60 -11.01
CA ILE A 58 -20.10 8.00 -10.26
C ILE A 58 -21.17 8.44 -11.25
N ILE A 59 -22.11 7.56 -11.51
CA ILE A 59 -23.20 7.82 -12.45
C ILE A 59 -24.35 8.51 -11.74
N GLY A 60 -24.77 9.68 -12.24
CA GLY A 60 -25.94 10.38 -11.73
C GLY A 60 -25.99 11.83 -12.17
N ILE A 61 -27.23 12.34 -12.32
CA ILE A 61 -27.51 13.70 -12.77
C ILE A 61 -28.19 14.58 -11.69
N SER A 62 -28.43 14.00 -10.51
CA SER A 62 -29.07 14.74 -9.40
C SER A 62 -28.14 15.86 -8.89
N ASN A 63 -28.76 16.90 -8.30
CA ASN A 63 -28.03 18.01 -7.71
C ASN A 63 -27.08 17.54 -6.57
N GLY A 64 -27.45 16.47 -5.84
CA GLY A 64 -26.58 15.87 -4.82
C GLY A 64 -25.31 15.30 -5.42
N ILE A 65 -25.41 14.48 -6.48
CA ILE A 65 -24.26 13.90 -7.17
C ILE A 65 -23.38 14.98 -7.81
N LYS A 66 -23.97 16.02 -8.40
CA LYS A 66 -23.21 17.16 -8.94
C LYS A 66 -22.36 17.85 -7.86
N LYS A 67 -22.89 18.05 -6.65
CA LYS A 67 -22.15 18.60 -5.51
C LYS A 67 -21.00 17.68 -5.09
N VAL A 68 -21.25 16.37 -5.00
CA VAL A 68 -20.20 15.39 -4.68
C VAL A 68 -19.08 15.44 -5.72
N ASN A 69 -19.40 15.45 -7.01
CA ASN A 69 -18.39 15.54 -8.08
C ASN A 69 -17.59 16.85 -8.00
N GLN A 70 -18.21 17.98 -7.64
CA GLN A 70 -17.49 19.25 -7.44
C GLN A 70 -16.50 19.15 -6.25
N GLU A 71 -16.90 18.54 -5.14
CA GLU A 71 -16.02 18.33 -3.99
C GLU A 71 -14.88 17.35 -4.30
N ILE A 72 -15.11 16.30 -5.11
CA ILE A 72 -14.06 15.41 -5.61
C ILE A 72 -13.03 16.22 -6.40
N ILE A 73 -13.45 16.99 -7.40
CA ILE A 73 -12.56 17.81 -8.25
C ILE A 73 -11.75 18.80 -7.39
N ARG A 74 -12.38 19.40 -6.39
CA ARG A 74 -11.75 20.39 -5.50
C ARG A 74 -10.74 19.75 -4.56
N SER A 75 -11.03 18.56 -4.02
CA SER A 75 -10.18 17.87 -3.03
C SER A 75 -9.08 17.05 -3.67
N ALA A 76 -9.28 16.54 -4.90
CA ALA A 76 -8.34 15.63 -5.54
C ALA A 76 -6.89 16.18 -5.66
N PRO A 77 -6.63 17.43 -6.06
CA PRO A 77 -5.28 17.98 -6.18
C PRO A 77 -4.57 18.17 -4.84
N SER A 78 -5.32 18.25 -3.73
CA SER A 78 -4.77 18.46 -2.39
C SER A 78 -4.08 17.20 -1.85
N ARG A 79 -3.05 17.40 -1.02
CA ARG A 79 -2.45 16.30 -0.23
C ARG A 79 -3.17 16.08 1.12
N SER A 80 -4.13 16.93 1.46
CA SER A 80 -4.86 16.85 2.72
C SER A 80 -5.65 15.55 2.83
N THR A 81 -5.81 15.07 4.06
CA THR A 81 -6.73 14.00 4.40
C THR A 81 -8.17 14.40 4.01
N VAL A 82 -8.92 13.47 3.47
CA VAL A 82 -10.34 13.66 3.11
C VAL A 82 -11.20 12.80 4.02
N LEU A 83 -12.27 13.38 4.59
CA LEU A 83 -13.29 12.65 5.34
C LEU A 83 -14.56 12.57 4.53
N ILE A 84 -15.04 11.36 4.25
CA ILE A 84 -16.29 11.07 3.55
C ILE A 84 -17.34 10.64 4.58
N ARG A 85 -18.41 11.42 4.73
CA ARG A 85 -19.53 11.09 5.63
C ARG A 85 -20.73 10.61 4.82
N GLY A 86 -21.37 9.56 5.29
CA GLY A 86 -22.58 9.03 4.66
C GLY A 86 -23.02 7.70 5.25
N GLU A 87 -24.28 7.36 5.03
CA GLU A 87 -24.84 6.08 5.47
C GLU A 87 -24.08 4.87 4.90
N SER A 88 -24.30 3.70 5.49
CA SER A 88 -23.72 2.47 4.94
C SER A 88 -24.34 2.17 3.56
N GLY A 89 -23.51 1.72 2.61
CA GLY A 89 -23.97 1.34 1.27
C GLY A 89 -24.19 2.48 0.28
N VAL A 90 -24.02 3.77 0.65
CA VAL A 90 -24.22 4.90 -0.28
C VAL A 90 -23.12 5.11 -1.30
N GLY A 91 -22.07 4.27 -1.30
CA GLY A 91 -20.98 4.37 -2.28
C GLY A 91 -19.79 5.20 -1.82
N LYS A 92 -19.51 5.32 -0.50
CA LYS A 92 -18.34 6.04 0.04
C LYS A 92 -17.01 5.58 -0.60
N GLU A 93 -16.85 4.29 -0.87
CA GLU A 93 -15.66 3.75 -1.54
C GLU A 93 -15.53 4.25 -2.98
N LEU A 94 -16.63 4.37 -3.73
CA LEU A 94 -16.60 4.91 -5.09
C LEU A 94 -16.12 6.36 -5.11
N VAL A 95 -16.59 7.17 -4.14
CA VAL A 95 -16.13 8.55 -3.97
C VAL A 95 -14.62 8.59 -3.65
N ALA A 96 -14.15 7.73 -2.76
CA ALA A 96 -12.72 7.67 -2.41
C ALA A 96 -11.85 7.27 -3.61
N ARG A 97 -12.27 6.30 -4.42
CA ARG A 97 -11.63 5.91 -5.67
C ARG A 97 -11.59 7.08 -6.66
N ALA A 98 -12.71 7.78 -6.85
CA ALA A 98 -12.78 8.95 -7.72
C ALA A 98 -11.82 10.06 -7.28
N VAL A 99 -11.69 10.34 -5.97
CA VAL A 99 -10.71 11.28 -5.41
C VAL A 99 -9.28 10.83 -5.71
N HIS A 100 -8.97 9.53 -5.55
CA HIS A 100 -7.65 8.99 -5.83
C HIS A 100 -7.28 9.13 -7.31
N TYR A 101 -8.12 8.64 -8.22
CA TYR A 101 -7.85 8.66 -9.66
C TYR A 101 -7.82 10.07 -10.26
N ALA A 102 -8.53 11.03 -9.66
CA ALA A 102 -8.45 12.45 -10.03
C ALA A 102 -7.25 13.19 -9.40
N SER A 103 -6.45 12.51 -8.56
CA SER A 103 -5.33 13.13 -7.82
C SER A 103 -3.99 12.94 -8.54
N PRO A 104 -2.94 13.70 -8.15
CA PRO A 104 -1.57 13.47 -8.62
C PRO A 104 -0.98 12.10 -8.23
N ARG A 105 -1.68 11.31 -7.38
CA ARG A 105 -1.28 9.97 -6.94
C ARG A 105 -2.02 8.85 -7.68
N SER A 106 -2.71 9.17 -8.78
CA SER A 106 -3.52 8.23 -9.57
C SER A 106 -2.76 7.00 -10.07
N GLU A 107 -1.46 7.13 -10.28
CA GLU A 107 -0.59 6.01 -10.69
C GLU A 107 -0.06 5.19 -9.50
N GLY A 108 -0.24 5.68 -8.27
CA GLY A 108 0.16 4.99 -7.05
C GLY A 108 -0.87 3.94 -6.59
N PRO A 109 -0.53 3.15 -5.57
CA PRO A 109 -1.44 2.15 -5.04
C PRO A 109 -2.66 2.80 -4.36
N PHE A 110 -3.85 2.23 -4.59
CA PHE A 110 -5.05 2.50 -3.82
C PHE A 110 -5.37 1.30 -2.93
N VAL A 111 -5.19 1.47 -1.63
CA VAL A 111 -5.35 0.39 -0.65
C VAL A 111 -6.55 0.70 0.24
N CYS A 112 -7.46 -0.27 0.42
CA CYS A 112 -8.62 -0.15 1.27
C CYS A 112 -8.49 -1.03 2.53
N LEU A 113 -9.06 -0.54 3.64
CA LEU A 113 -9.23 -1.30 4.86
C LEU A 113 -10.52 -0.88 5.55
N ASN A 114 -11.35 -1.85 5.93
CA ASN A 114 -12.53 -1.60 6.77
C ASN A 114 -12.16 -1.83 8.23
N CYS A 115 -12.30 -0.79 9.06
CA CYS A 115 -11.89 -0.81 10.47
C CYS A 115 -12.89 -1.55 11.36
N ALA A 116 -14.17 -1.64 10.98
CA ALA A 116 -15.20 -2.34 11.74
C ALA A 116 -15.13 -3.87 11.60
N ALA A 117 -14.48 -4.37 10.56
CA ALA A 117 -14.46 -5.81 10.25
C ALA A 117 -13.44 -6.62 11.08
N LEU A 118 -12.60 -5.97 11.89
CA LEU A 118 -11.45 -6.57 12.55
C LEU A 118 -11.45 -6.30 14.05
N THR A 119 -10.91 -7.25 14.81
CA THR A 119 -10.58 -7.00 16.21
C THR A 119 -9.43 -5.99 16.32
N GLU A 120 -9.30 -5.32 17.47
CA GLU A 120 -8.26 -4.29 17.69
C GLU A 120 -6.84 -4.77 17.33
N THR A 121 -6.44 -5.95 17.82
CA THR A 121 -5.12 -6.53 17.52
C THR A 121 -4.92 -6.80 16.03
N LEU A 122 -5.96 -7.29 15.35
CA LEU A 122 -5.89 -7.55 13.91
C LEU A 122 -5.87 -6.24 13.12
N LEU A 123 -6.67 -5.25 13.52
CA LEU A 123 -6.69 -3.92 12.88
C LEU A 123 -5.33 -3.23 13.00
N GLU A 124 -4.71 -3.26 14.18
CA GLU A 124 -3.37 -2.72 14.39
C GLU A 124 -2.34 -3.43 13.50
N SER A 125 -2.40 -4.75 13.45
CA SER A 125 -1.54 -5.57 12.58
C SER A 125 -1.77 -5.32 11.08
N GLU A 126 -3.01 -5.14 10.64
CA GLU A 126 -3.30 -4.79 9.25
C GLU A 126 -2.78 -3.39 8.89
N LEU A 127 -2.98 -2.39 9.74
CA LEU A 127 -2.53 -1.02 9.50
C LEU A 127 -1.01 -0.89 9.47
N PHE A 128 -0.34 -1.36 10.52
CA PHE A 128 1.08 -1.10 10.77
C PHE A 128 2.00 -2.27 10.42
N GLY A 129 1.42 -3.47 10.17
CA GLY A 129 2.19 -4.70 9.99
C GLY A 129 2.62 -5.33 11.33
N HIS A 130 3.23 -6.50 11.25
CA HIS A 130 3.77 -7.18 12.42
C HIS A 130 5.04 -7.96 12.11
N GLU A 131 5.87 -8.13 13.13
CA GLU A 131 7.01 -9.04 13.10
C GLU A 131 6.57 -10.45 13.50
N LYS A 132 7.35 -11.45 13.10
CA LYS A 132 7.10 -12.84 13.48
C LYS A 132 7.10 -12.97 15.01
N GLY A 133 6.04 -13.58 15.56
CA GLY A 133 5.88 -13.80 16.99
C GLY A 133 5.27 -12.63 17.77
N ALA A 134 4.83 -11.57 17.12
CA ALA A 134 4.24 -10.39 17.76
C ALA A 134 2.98 -10.69 18.58
N PHE A 135 2.19 -11.68 18.17
CA PHE A 135 1.00 -12.16 18.86
C PHE A 135 0.72 -13.62 18.50
N THR A 136 -0.22 -14.27 19.21
CA THR A 136 -0.61 -15.65 18.92
C THR A 136 -1.18 -15.76 17.51
N GLY A 137 -0.49 -16.50 16.62
CA GLY A 137 -0.85 -16.63 15.21
C GLY A 137 0.04 -15.81 14.25
N ALA A 138 0.93 -14.94 14.74
CA ALA A 138 1.92 -14.22 13.92
C ALA A 138 3.07 -15.17 13.51
N THR A 139 2.83 -16.08 12.58
CA THR A 139 3.79 -17.10 12.15
C THR A 139 4.90 -16.58 11.24
N SER A 140 4.64 -15.44 10.57
CA SER A 140 5.57 -14.78 9.65
C SER A 140 5.49 -13.26 9.82
N ARG A 141 6.49 -12.53 9.32
CA ARG A 141 6.44 -11.06 9.20
C ARG A 141 5.42 -10.67 8.15
N LYS A 142 4.64 -9.61 8.42
CA LYS A 142 3.67 -9.05 7.47
C LYS A 142 3.86 -7.53 7.35
N ARG A 143 3.84 -7.03 6.10
CA ARG A 143 3.79 -5.59 5.83
C ARG A 143 2.39 -5.05 6.09
N GLY A 144 2.30 -3.86 6.69
CA GLY A 144 1.05 -3.17 6.95
C GLY A 144 0.48 -2.44 5.73
N LYS A 145 -0.78 -1.98 5.86
CA LYS A 145 -1.47 -1.21 4.82
C LYS A 145 -0.81 0.14 4.56
N PHE A 146 -0.21 0.78 5.56
CA PHE A 146 0.58 2.00 5.36
C PHE A 146 1.79 1.76 4.46
N GLU A 147 2.52 0.67 4.68
CA GLU A 147 3.64 0.29 3.81
C GLU A 147 3.17 -0.08 2.39
N ALA A 148 2.00 -0.74 2.28
CA ALA A 148 1.44 -1.14 0.99
C ALA A 148 0.89 0.04 0.17
N ALA A 149 0.49 1.13 0.85
CA ALA A 149 -0.05 2.34 0.23
C ALA A 149 1.02 3.42 -0.03
N ASP A 150 2.30 3.12 0.21
CA ASP A 150 3.39 4.09 0.05
C ASP A 150 3.43 4.67 -1.37
N GLY A 151 3.54 6.00 -1.48
CA GLY A 151 3.42 6.74 -2.74
C GLY A 151 1.98 6.88 -3.28
N GLY A 152 0.98 6.28 -2.63
CA GLY A 152 -0.40 6.21 -3.08
C GLY A 152 -1.42 6.74 -2.07
N THR A 153 -2.54 6.03 -1.96
CA THR A 153 -3.69 6.39 -1.11
C THR A 153 -4.15 5.21 -0.27
N LEU A 154 -4.36 5.44 1.03
CA LEU A 154 -4.98 4.51 1.95
C LEU A 154 -6.40 4.99 2.26
N MET A 155 -7.39 4.19 1.89
CA MET A 155 -8.77 4.38 2.29
C MET A 155 -9.07 3.57 3.55
N LEU A 156 -9.62 4.24 4.56
CA LEU A 156 -10.07 3.65 5.82
C LEU A 156 -11.58 3.82 5.93
N ASP A 157 -12.31 2.72 5.80
CA ASP A 157 -13.76 2.72 5.98
C ASP A 157 -14.12 2.45 7.44
N GLU A 158 -15.21 3.08 7.89
CA GLU A 158 -15.72 3.07 9.27
C GLU A 158 -14.64 3.42 10.30
N ILE A 159 -13.94 4.56 10.06
CA ILE A 159 -12.82 5.02 10.90
C ILE A 159 -13.24 5.28 12.35
N GLY A 160 -14.52 5.61 12.58
CA GLY A 160 -15.08 5.81 13.91
C GLY A 160 -15.06 4.57 14.82
N GLU A 161 -14.72 3.40 14.29
CA GLU A 161 -14.63 2.15 15.05
C GLU A 161 -13.21 1.86 15.59
N MET A 162 -12.26 2.75 15.32
CA MET A 162 -10.91 2.61 15.87
C MET A 162 -10.87 2.83 17.38
N SER A 163 -10.15 1.95 18.09
CA SER A 163 -9.88 2.15 19.52
C SER A 163 -8.96 3.36 19.76
N PRO A 164 -9.03 4.00 20.93
CA PRO A 164 -8.14 5.13 21.28
C PRO A 164 -6.66 4.81 21.12
N THR A 165 -6.24 3.59 21.39
CA THR A 165 -4.85 3.14 21.21
C THR A 165 -4.41 3.23 19.75
N ILE A 166 -5.24 2.72 18.83
CA ILE A 166 -4.97 2.77 17.40
C ILE A 166 -5.05 4.22 16.89
N GLN A 167 -6.03 5.00 17.36
CA GLN A 167 -6.15 6.42 17.00
C GLN A 167 -4.87 7.21 17.32
N ALA A 168 -4.26 6.99 18.49
CA ALA A 168 -3.03 7.67 18.88
C ALA A 168 -1.85 7.34 17.96
N LYS A 169 -1.68 6.06 17.57
CA LYS A 169 -0.66 5.64 16.59
C LYS A 169 -0.94 6.20 15.20
N PHE A 170 -2.18 6.15 14.79
CA PHE A 170 -2.64 6.65 13.50
C PHE A 170 -2.37 8.16 13.35
N LEU A 171 -2.69 8.94 14.38
CA LEU A 171 -2.44 10.39 14.40
C LEU A 171 -0.96 10.71 14.17
N ARG A 172 -0.06 10.00 14.85
CA ARG A 172 1.39 10.18 14.65
C ARG A 172 1.82 9.94 13.21
N VAL A 173 1.23 8.93 12.54
CA VAL A 173 1.54 8.67 11.12
C VAL A 173 1.00 9.78 10.23
N LEU A 174 -0.20 10.30 10.50
CA LEU A 174 -0.77 11.44 9.77
C LEU A 174 0.09 12.72 9.90
N GLU A 175 0.75 12.90 11.04
CA GLU A 175 1.69 14.00 11.31
C GLU A 175 3.07 13.77 10.65
N GLY A 176 3.26 12.67 9.90
CA GLY A 176 4.50 12.35 9.20
C GLY A 176 5.58 11.71 10.07
N HIS A 177 5.24 11.27 11.29
CA HIS A 177 6.16 10.53 12.13
C HIS A 177 6.34 9.09 11.63
N ALA A 178 7.51 8.52 11.92
CA ALA A 178 7.74 7.10 11.70
C ALA A 178 6.89 6.27 12.66
N PHE A 179 6.47 5.10 12.20
CA PHE A 179 5.78 4.08 12.98
C PHE A 179 6.59 2.78 13.00
N GLU A 180 6.24 1.87 13.90
CA GLU A 180 6.87 0.57 14.03
C GLU A 180 5.82 -0.52 13.83
N ARG A 181 6.23 -1.68 13.29
CA ARG A 181 5.38 -2.87 13.24
C ARG A 181 5.08 -3.37 14.65
N VAL A 182 3.95 -4.04 14.80
CA VAL A 182 3.61 -4.71 16.08
C VAL A 182 4.70 -5.73 16.43
N GLY A 183 5.26 -5.61 17.62
CA GLY A 183 6.38 -6.47 18.07
C GLY A 183 7.75 -6.15 17.46
N GLY A 184 7.87 -5.07 16.70
CA GLY A 184 9.11 -4.59 16.12
C GLY A 184 9.59 -3.27 16.74
N SER A 185 10.81 -2.86 16.40
CA SER A 185 11.42 -1.58 16.80
C SER A 185 12.04 -0.83 15.61
N GLU A 186 11.89 -1.36 14.39
CA GLU A 186 12.38 -0.71 13.17
C GLU A 186 11.45 0.44 12.78
N PRO A 187 11.93 1.71 12.74
CA PRO A 187 11.11 2.84 12.33
C PRO A 187 10.85 2.82 10.82
N ILE A 188 9.58 2.92 10.45
CA ILE A 188 9.11 2.91 9.07
C ILE A 188 8.47 4.26 8.76
N ARG A 189 8.75 4.81 7.59
CA ARG A 189 8.08 6.00 7.06
C ARG A 189 7.36 5.62 5.77
N ALA A 190 6.15 6.13 5.60
CA ALA A 190 5.37 5.96 4.38
C ALA A 190 4.74 7.30 3.98
N ASP A 191 4.86 7.68 2.71
CA ASP A 191 4.22 8.86 2.14
C ASP A 191 2.84 8.49 1.59
N VAL A 192 1.84 8.51 2.44
CA VAL A 192 0.50 8.03 2.12
C VAL A 192 -0.52 9.16 2.25
N ARG A 193 -1.34 9.34 1.22
CA ARG A 193 -2.55 10.15 1.34
C ARG A 193 -3.66 9.30 1.99
N VAL A 194 -4.31 9.85 3.02
CA VAL A 194 -5.40 9.15 3.71
C VAL A 194 -6.75 9.69 3.25
N ILE A 195 -7.68 8.79 2.96
CA ILE A 195 -9.10 9.07 2.78
C ILE A 195 -9.85 8.23 3.82
N ALA A 196 -10.54 8.89 4.74
CA ALA A 196 -11.33 8.26 5.78
C ALA A 196 -12.82 8.29 5.41
N ALA A 197 -13.54 7.23 5.74
CA ALA A 197 -15.00 7.18 5.58
C ALA A 197 -15.67 6.72 6.87
N THR A 198 -16.87 7.23 7.14
CA THR A 198 -17.67 6.82 8.30
C THR A 198 -19.15 7.14 8.11
N ASN A 199 -20.00 6.36 8.76
CA ASN A 199 -21.44 6.66 8.93
C ASN A 199 -21.73 7.39 10.26
N ARG A 200 -20.72 7.51 11.16
CA ARG A 200 -20.87 8.17 12.48
C ARG A 200 -20.77 9.68 12.38
N ASP A 201 -21.37 10.34 13.34
CA ASP A 201 -21.20 11.78 13.56
C ASP A 201 -20.00 12.02 14.47
N LEU A 202 -18.79 12.12 13.88
CA LEU A 202 -17.56 12.31 14.63
C LEU A 202 -17.51 13.60 15.43
N GLU A 203 -18.24 14.65 15.00
CA GLU A 203 -18.32 15.92 15.75
C GLU A 203 -19.01 15.68 17.09
N LYS A 204 -20.13 14.96 17.07
CA LYS A 204 -20.85 14.55 18.25
C LYS A 204 -20.03 13.59 19.13
N ASP A 205 -19.30 12.65 18.53
CA ASP A 205 -18.42 11.74 19.26
C ASP A 205 -17.31 12.51 20.00
N VAL A 206 -16.74 13.56 19.40
CA VAL A 206 -15.75 14.44 20.04
C VAL A 206 -16.35 15.20 21.20
N GLU A 207 -17.57 15.77 21.05
CA GLU A 207 -18.28 16.47 22.13
C GLU A 207 -18.55 15.53 23.32
N GLU A 208 -18.93 14.29 23.04
CA GLU A 208 -19.19 13.25 24.03
C GLU A 208 -17.93 12.54 24.54
N LYS A 209 -16.73 12.97 24.10
CA LYS A 209 -15.42 12.40 24.47
C LYS A 209 -15.30 10.89 24.16
N ARG A 210 -15.88 10.47 23.09
CA ARG A 210 -15.77 9.11 22.56
C ARG A 210 -14.69 8.98 21.49
#